data_1c17d4654b7cc8f05cb14c8d284b14e2
#
_entry.id   1c17d4654b7cc8f05cb14c8d284b14e2
#
_cell.length_a   1.000
_cell.length_b   1.000
_cell.length_c   1.000
_cell.angle_alpha   90.00
_cell.angle_beta   90.00
_cell.angle_gamma   90.00
#
_symmetry.space_group_name_H-M   'P 1'
#
loop_
_entity.id
_entity.type
_entity.pdbx_description
1 polymer ?
#
loop_
_entity_poly.entity_id
_entity_poly.type
_entity_poly.pdbx_seq_one_letter_code
_entity_poly.pdbx_strand_id
1 'polypeptide(L)' 'MFYYVIQTNYGYGWEDESKYEVGTKYAQVRHDADEYRLIAKGVRIKRKPAKVVNGRIEY' A
#
# COMPACT_ATOMS: atom_id res chain seq x y z
N MET A 1 4.81 10.27 -10.28
CA MET A 1 3.51 9.70 -9.88
C MET A 1 3.74 8.43 -9.09
N PHE A 2 3.03 8.24 -8.01
CA PHE A 2 3.20 7.08 -7.15
C PHE A 2 1.85 6.63 -6.58
N TYR A 3 1.82 5.42 -6.08
CA TYR A 3 0.68 4.89 -5.34
C TYR A 3 1.15 4.23 -4.06
N TYR A 4 0.26 4.13 -3.08
CA TYR A 4 0.58 3.50 -1.81
C TYR A 4 0.23 2.01 -1.83
N VAL A 5 1.04 1.24 -1.11
CA VAL A 5 0.80 -0.18 -0.85
C VAL A 5 1.00 -0.42 0.63
N ILE A 6 0.07 -1.13 1.25
CA ILE A 6 0.26 -1.64 2.61
C ILE A 6 0.90 -3.02 2.48
N GLN A 7 2.02 -3.21 3.16
CA GLN A 7 2.67 -4.50 3.27
C GLN A 7 2.54 -5.01 4.68
N THR A 8 2.29 -6.30 4.81
CA THR A 8 2.13 -6.97 6.09
C THR A 8 3.11 -8.12 6.21
N ASN A 9 3.45 -8.44 7.46
CA ASN A 9 4.28 -9.59 7.80
C ASN A 9 3.60 -10.35 8.93
N TYR A 10 3.18 -11.57 8.64
CA TYR A 10 2.57 -12.47 9.62
C TYR A 10 3.57 -13.48 10.18
N GLY A 11 4.86 -13.30 9.87
CA GLY A 11 5.92 -14.19 10.28
C GLY A 11 6.58 -14.95 9.12
N TYR A 12 6.12 -14.73 7.89
CA TYR A 12 6.60 -15.39 6.69
C TYR A 12 7.24 -14.46 5.67
N GLY A 13 7.58 -13.25 6.11
CA GLY A 13 8.12 -12.21 5.24
C GLY A 13 7.08 -11.16 4.88
N TRP A 14 7.51 -10.16 4.12
CA TRP A 14 6.66 -9.04 3.74
C TRP A 14 5.89 -9.36 2.46
N GLU A 15 4.59 -9.09 2.48
CA GLU A 15 3.71 -9.29 1.35
C GLU A 15 2.87 -8.04 1.11
N ASP A 16 2.52 -7.79 -0.15
CA ASP A 16 1.60 -6.72 -0.51
C ASP A 16 0.19 -7.14 -0.10
N GLU A 17 -0.41 -6.36 0.80
CA GLU A 17 -1.74 -6.66 1.33
C GLU A 17 -2.83 -5.84 0.66
N SER A 18 -2.58 -4.54 0.50
CA SER A 18 -3.54 -3.62 -0.11
C SER A 18 -2.83 -2.65 -1.01
N LYS A 19 -3.41 -2.41 -2.18
CA LYS A 19 -2.92 -1.47 -3.16
C LYS A 19 -3.96 -0.37 -3.37
N TYR A 20 -3.52 0.87 -3.38
CA TYR A 20 -4.38 2.05 -3.48
C TYR A 20 -4.17 2.76 -4.80
N GLU A 21 -5.21 3.36 -5.32
CA GLU A 21 -5.12 4.16 -6.54
C GLU A 21 -4.23 5.39 -6.34
N VAL A 22 -3.62 5.85 -7.42
CA VAL A 22 -2.89 7.11 -7.44
C VAL A 22 -3.83 8.24 -6.97
N GLY A 23 -3.35 9.08 -6.07
CA GLY A 23 -4.14 10.17 -5.52
C GLY A 23 -4.87 9.85 -4.22
N THR A 24 -4.84 8.59 -3.77
CA THR A 24 -5.40 8.23 -2.47
C THR A 24 -4.62 8.95 -1.37
N LYS A 25 -5.34 9.56 -0.43
CA LYS A 25 -4.71 10.31 0.65
C LYS A 25 -4.01 9.39 1.63
N TYR A 26 -2.84 9.81 2.08
CA TYR A 26 -2.05 9.06 3.05
C TYR A 26 -2.83 8.76 4.34
N ALA A 27 -3.65 9.69 4.81
CA ALA A 27 -4.45 9.49 6.02
C ALA A 27 -5.38 8.27 5.91
N GLN A 28 -5.96 8.04 4.73
CA GLN A 28 -6.79 6.86 4.48
C GLN A 28 -5.96 5.58 4.55
N VAL A 29 -4.79 5.58 3.92
CA VAL A 29 -3.89 4.43 3.91
C VAL A 29 -3.42 4.11 5.32
N ARG A 30 -3.07 5.13 6.09
CA ARG A 30 -2.62 4.98 7.48
C ARG A 30 -3.73 4.43 8.38
N HIS A 31 -4.96 4.88 8.19
CA HIS A 31 -6.10 4.36 8.93
C HIS A 31 -6.26 2.86 8.72
N ASP A 32 -6.18 2.43 7.47
CA ASP A 32 -6.28 1.01 7.12
C ASP A 32 -5.08 0.21 7.65
N ALA A 33 -3.88 0.78 7.57
CA ALA A 33 -2.67 0.14 8.10
C ALA A 33 -2.78 -0.10 9.61
N ASP A 34 -3.36 0.84 10.35
CA ASP A 34 -3.53 0.69 11.79
C ASP A 34 -4.45 -0.48 12.13
N GLU A 35 -5.43 -0.80 11.31
CA GLU A 35 -6.28 -1.98 11.49
C GLU A 35 -5.49 -3.27 11.30
N TYR A 36 -4.62 -3.33 10.29
CA TYR A 36 -3.76 -4.50 10.08
C TYR A 36 -2.80 -4.73 11.24
N ARG A 37 -2.38 -3.68 11.96
CA ARG A 37 -1.50 -3.79 13.11
C ARG A 37 -2.10 -4.60 14.25
N LEU A 38 -3.41 -4.79 14.25
CA LEU A 38 -4.09 -5.59 15.26
C LEU A 38 -3.89 -7.10 15.03
N ILE A 39 -3.55 -7.51 13.84
CA ILE A 39 -3.47 -8.92 13.46
C ILE A 39 -2.11 -9.34 12.91
N ALA A 40 -1.36 -8.43 12.28
CA ALA A 40 -0.07 -8.74 11.68
C ALA A 40 1.07 -8.48 12.65
N LYS A 41 2.18 -9.21 12.50
CA LYS A 41 3.41 -8.97 13.28
C LYS A 41 4.10 -7.69 12.87
N GLY A 42 4.00 -7.31 11.62
CA GLY A 42 4.55 -6.07 11.11
C GLY A 42 3.66 -5.49 10.02
N VAL A 43 3.58 -4.17 9.97
CA VAL A 43 2.84 -3.44 8.94
C VAL A 43 3.67 -2.25 8.52
N ARG A 44 3.76 -2.02 7.22
CA ARG A 44 4.43 -0.83 6.70
C ARG A 44 3.70 -0.32 5.47
N ILE A 45 3.84 0.99 5.22
CA ILE A 45 3.30 1.63 4.04
C ILE A 45 4.46 1.92 3.10
N LYS A 46 4.33 1.49 1.85
CA LYS A 46 5.32 1.74 0.81
C LYS A 46 4.73 2.61 -0.28
N ARG A 47 5.57 3.43 -0.90
CA ARG A 47 5.22 4.15 -2.11
C ARG A 47 5.87 3.43 -3.27
N LYS A 48 5.10 3.14 -4.31
CA LYS A 48 5.61 2.51 -5.52
C LYS A 48 5.37 3.43 -6.72
N PRO A 49 6.28 3.43 -7.69
CA PRO A 49 6.10 4.27 -8.87
C PRO A 49 4.94 3.78 -9.72
N ALA A 50 4.16 4.72 -10.24
CA ALA A 50 3.12 4.45 -11.22
C ALA A 50 3.52 5.07 -12.54
N LYS A 51 3.15 4.42 -13.64
CA LYS A 51 3.45 4.89 -14.99
C LYS A 51 2.18 5.27 -15.73
N VAL A 52 2.29 6.23 -16.63
CA VAL A 52 1.22 6.53 -17.58
C VAL A 52 1.59 5.89 -18.92
N VAL A 53 0.78 4.95 -19.36
CA VAL A 53 0.98 4.23 -20.63
C VAL A 53 -0.30 4.36 -21.43
N ASN A 54 -0.19 4.94 -22.63
CA ASN A 54 -1.34 5.16 -23.52
C ASN A 54 -2.50 5.90 -22.83
N GLY A 55 -2.19 6.90 -22.00
CA GLY A 55 -3.19 7.67 -21.29
C GLY A 55 -3.79 6.96 -20.06
N ARG A 56 -3.27 5.80 -19.70
CA ARG A 56 -3.73 5.04 -18.54
C ARG A 56 -2.65 5.00 -17.46
N ILE A 57 -3.08 4.98 -16.22
CA ILE A 57 -2.18 4.78 -15.08
C ILE A 57 -2.01 3.29 -14.88
N GLU A 58 -0.76 2.85 -14.91
CA GLU A 58 -0.41 1.46 -14.63
C GLU A 58 0.31 1.34 -13.29
N TYR A 59 -0.11 0.35 -12.56
CA TYR A 59 0.41 0.07 -11.22
C TYR A 59 1.43 -1.06 -11.22
#